data_14b7ae247c4a51b3c8e3f19fcd9d68ad
#
_entry.id   14b7ae247c4a51b3c8e3f19fcd9d68ad
#
_cell.length_a   1.000
_cell.length_b   1.000
_cell.length_c   1.000
_cell.angle_alpha   90.00
_cell.angle_beta   90.00
_cell.angle_gamma   90.00
#
_symmetry.space_group_name_H-M   'P 1'
#
loop_
_entity.id
_entity.type
_entity.pdbx_description
1 polymer ?
#
loop_
_entity_poly.entity_id
_entity_poly.type
_entity_poly.pdbx_seq_one_letter_code
_entity_poly.pdbx_strand_id
1 'polypeptide(L)'
;TKKGRNGQKPSVSYTGDVTISTIQKKYDVLNAAQYKELVSSVNGLDASKLGNADTNWQDEIFRTAVSTNHNVSVQGGLKNMPYRASVGFNNSNGIVKTSWMNRVNASLNLAPSLLDKHLNFNLTGKFMYEKDRYADAGGAIGAALSMNPTEPVFGEGDQYAVTGGYYQNLINKADDMTDPNWKNTTNSNAAQNPVALLNQKETIAHARDYSGNFEVDYKIHGFEDLHLHASLGAQY
;
A
#
# COMPACT_ATOMS: atom_id res chain seq x y z
N THR A 1 -18.41 19.79 0.71
CA THR A 1 -18.86 18.93 -0.42
C THR A 1 -19.98 19.67 -1.16
N LYS A 2 -19.89 19.78 -2.49
CA LYS A 2 -20.96 20.43 -3.28
C LYS A 2 -22.19 19.53 -3.22
N LYS A 3 -23.27 19.99 -2.60
CA LYS A 3 -24.59 19.33 -2.58
C LYS A 3 -25.29 19.57 -3.93
N GLY A 4 -26.18 18.68 -4.34
CA GLY A 4 -27.14 18.93 -5.40
C GLY A 4 -28.06 20.12 -5.03
N ARG A 5 -28.79 20.65 -6.00
CA ARG A 5 -29.78 21.73 -5.77
C ARG A 5 -31.18 21.23 -6.13
N ASN A 6 -32.19 21.75 -5.45
CA ASN A 6 -33.59 21.43 -5.75
C ASN A 6 -33.91 21.67 -7.23
N GLY A 7 -34.57 20.70 -7.88
CA GLY A 7 -34.93 20.77 -9.30
C GLY A 7 -33.76 20.69 -10.28
N GLN A 8 -32.55 20.45 -9.80
CA GLN A 8 -31.37 20.30 -10.67
C GLN A 8 -31.48 19.03 -11.50
N LYS A 9 -31.29 19.10 -12.81
CA LYS A 9 -31.14 17.93 -13.67
C LYS A 9 -29.95 17.08 -13.21
N PRO A 10 -30.04 15.75 -13.30
CA PRO A 10 -28.92 14.88 -12.98
C PRO A 10 -27.67 15.25 -13.76
N SER A 11 -26.55 15.35 -13.06
CA SER A 11 -25.23 15.60 -13.64
C SER A 11 -24.29 14.50 -13.17
N VAL A 12 -23.62 13.86 -14.11
CA VAL A 12 -22.58 12.84 -13.84
C VAL A 12 -21.23 13.49 -14.06
N SER A 13 -20.32 13.28 -13.15
CA SER A 13 -18.92 13.68 -13.31
C SER A 13 -18.00 12.49 -13.04
N TYR A 14 -16.97 12.41 -13.86
CA TYR A 14 -15.86 11.49 -13.69
C TYR A 14 -14.57 12.28 -13.51
N THR A 15 -13.75 11.86 -12.57
CA THR A 15 -12.38 12.32 -12.41
C THR A 15 -11.47 11.11 -12.30
N GLY A 16 -10.35 11.15 -12.98
CA GLY A 16 -9.33 10.11 -12.92
C GLY A 16 -7.96 10.72 -13.06
N ASP A 17 -7.00 10.08 -12.40
CA ASP A 17 -5.59 10.41 -12.51
C ASP A 17 -4.75 9.14 -12.53
N VAL A 18 -3.57 9.27 -13.12
CA VAL A 18 -2.53 8.24 -13.15
C VAL A 18 -1.27 8.88 -12.58
N THR A 19 -0.68 8.21 -11.60
CA THR A 19 0.57 8.65 -10.98
C THR A 19 1.67 7.63 -11.29
N ILE A 20 2.81 8.10 -11.78
CA ILE A 20 4.01 7.31 -11.97
C ILE A 20 5.03 7.73 -10.91
N SER A 21 5.47 6.78 -10.10
CA SER A 21 6.44 7.00 -9.03
C SER A 21 7.71 6.21 -9.30
N THR A 22 8.85 6.87 -9.19
CA THR A 22 10.17 6.27 -9.35
C THR A 22 11.04 6.63 -8.16
N ILE A 23 12.06 5.81 -7.90
CA ILE A 23 13.08 6.17 -6.91
C ILE A 23 13.88 7.38 -7.42
N GLN A 24 13.99 8.40 -6.60
CA GLN A 24 14.70 9.62 -6.96
C GLN A 24 16.23 9.45 -6.84
N LYS A 25 16.69 8.75 -5.80
CA LYS A 25 18.11 8.50 -5.56
C LYS A 25 18.27 7.16 -4.84
N LYS A 26 19.24 6.38 -5.29
CA LYS A 26 19.73 5.17 -4.62
C LYS A 26 20.96 5.53 -3.78
N TYR A 27 21.27 4.66 -2.84
CA TYR A 27 22.53 4.76 -2.09
C TYR A 27 23.70 4.35 -2.97
N ASP A 28 24.82 5.04 -2.82
CA ASP A 28 26.07 4.67 -3.46
C ASP A 28 26.67 3.49 -2.69
N VAL A 29 26.74 2.35 -3.33
CA VAL A 29 27.32 1.11 -2.81
C VAL A 29 28.32 0.56 -3.81
N LEU A 30 29.24 -0.29 -3.36
CA LEU A 30 30.20 -0.94 -4.23
C LEU A 30 29.49 -1.89 -5.21
N ASN A 31 29.84 -1.84 -6.47
CA ASN A 31 29.47 -2.87 -7.44
C ASN A 31 30.35 -4.12 -7.27
N ALA A 32 30.04 -5.21 -8.00
CA ALA A 32 30.75 -6.48 -7.84
C ALA A 32 32.26 -6.35 -8.12
N ALA A 33 32.67 -5.55 -9.10
CA ALA A 33 34.08 -5.35 -9.42
C ALA A 33 34.86 -4.62 -8.32
N GLN A 34 34.28 -3.50 -7.84
CA GLN A 34 34.82 -2.73 -6.72
C GLN A 34 34.87 -3.55 -5.43
N TYR A 35 33.84 -4.36 -5.19
CA TYR A 35 33.80 -5.24 -4.01
C TYR A 35 34.88 -6.32 -4.07
N LYS A 36 35.09 -6.96 -5.24
CA LYS A 36 36.18 -7.92 -5.45
C LYS A 36 37.55 -7.29 -5.24
N GLU A 37 37.77 -6.09 -5.77
CA GLU A 37 39.00 -5.33 -5.60
C GLU A 37 39.28 -5.03 -4.12
N LEU A 38 38.26 -4.55 -3.39
CA LEU A 38 38.38 -4.28 -1.97
C LEU A 38 38.74 -5.55 -1.19
N VAL A 39 38.01 -6.65 -1.41
CA VAL A 39 38.29 -7.94 -0.72
C VAL A 39 39.69 -8.44 -1.00
N SER A 40 40.16 -8.30 -2.26
CA SER A 40 41.52 -8.72 -2.64
C SER A 40 42.63 -7.85 -2.01
N SER A 41 42.32 -6.61 -1.61
CA SER A 41 43.25 -5.69 -0.97
C SER A 41 43.39 -5.90 0.54
N VAL A 42 42.47 -6.61 1.15
CA VAL A 42 42.41 -6.83 2.62
C VAL A 42 43.10 -8.14 2.99
N ASN A 43 44.14 -8.08 3.80
CA ASN A 43 44.80 -9.30 4.30
C ASN A 43 43.88 -10.16 5.12
N GLY A 44 43.86 -11.44 4.82
CA GLY A 44 43.03 -12.42 5.53
C GLY A 44 41.64 -12.65 4.93
N LEU A 45 41.27 -11.90 3.89
CA LEU A 45 40.07 -12.18 3.10
C LEU A 45 40.46 -12.96 1.82
N ASP A 46 39.56 -13.84 1.39
CA ASP A 46 39.77 -14.72 0.24
C ASP A 46 38.79 -14.36 -0.89
N ALA A 47 39.27 -13.63 -1.87
CA ALA A 47 38.46 -13.23 -3.01
C ALA A 47 38.04 -14.40 -3.92
N SER A 48 38.66 -15.58 -3.80
CA SER A 48 38.26 -16.77 -4.57
C SER A 48 36.94 -17.35 -4.12
N LYS A 49 36.48 -16.99 -2.92
CA LYS A 49 35.18 -17.38 -2.35
C LYS A 49 34.01 -16.48 -2.79
N LEU A 50 34.29 -15.40 -3.52
CA LEU A 50 33.26 -14.52 -4.02
C LEU A 50 32.57 -15.12 -5.24
N GLY A 51 31.27 -14.86 -5.36
CA GLY A 51 30.48 -15.25 -6.52
C GLY A 51 30.90 -14.52 -7.81
N ASN A 52 30.27 -14.91 -8.90
CA ASN A 52 30.53 -14.32 -10.24
C ASN A 52 29.37 -13.46 -10.76
N ALA A 53 28.35 -13.23 -9.95
CA ALA A 53 27.27 -12.32 -10.32
C ALA A 53 27.70 -10.85 -10.23
N ASP A 54 26.91 -9.97 -10.82
CA ASP A 54 26.99 -8.51 -10.67
C ASP A 54 25.57 -8.01 -10.37
N THR A 55 25.16 -8.17 -9.11
CA THR A 55 23.80 -7.92 -8.67
C THR A 55 23.70 -6.53 -8.05
N ASN A 56 22.95 -5.63 -8.67
CA ASN A 56 22.53 -4.40 -8.03
C ASN A 56 21.29 -4.67 -7.18
N TRP A 57 21.50 -5.00 -5.91
CA TRP A 57 20.41 -5.36 -4.99
C TRP A 57 19.33 -4.29 -4.84
N GLN A 58 19.66 -3.01 -5.02
CA GLN A 58 18.66 -1.94 -4.99
C GLN A 58 17.73 -2.00 -6.22
N ASP A 59 18.23 -2.37 -7.40
CA ASP A 59 17.41 -2.57 -8.59
C ASP A 59 16.48 -3.78 -8.46
N GLU A 60 16.91 -4.76 -7.68
CA GLU A 60 16.10 -5.96 -7.43
C GLU A 60 14.90 -5.71 -6.51
N ILE A 61 14.95 -4.69 -5.65
CA ILE A 61 13.87 -4.40 -4.71
C ILE A 61 12.98 -3.22 -5.11
N PHE A 62 13.46 -2.34 -5.99
CA PHE A 62 12.69 -1.19 -6.45
C PHE A 62 12.04 -1.41 -7.82
N ARG A 63 10.99 -0.67 -8.07
CA ARG A 63 10.30 -0.62 -9.37
C ARG A 63 9.80 0.78 -9.66
N THR A 64 9.54 1.07 -10.93
CA THR A 64 8.64 2.15 -11.31
C THR A 64 7.22 1.69 -10.97
N ALA A 65 6.54 2.46 -10.14
CA ALA A 65 5.19 2.15 -9.70
C ALA A 65 4.16 3.02 -10.42
N VAL A 66 3.11 2.40 -10.92
CA VAL A 66 1.97 3.09 -11.56
C VAL A 66 0.76 2.94 -10.65
N SER A 67 0.18 4.07 -10.27
CA SER A 67 -1.01 4.15 -9.44
C SER A 67 -2.13 4.85 -10.19
N THR A 68 -3.38 4.48 -9.92
CA THR A 68 -4.55 5.08 -10.56
C THR A 68 -5.60 5.43 -9.52
N ASN A 69 -6.30 6.52 -9.78
CA ASN A 69 -7.44 6.93 -8.96
C ASN A 69 -8.60 7.30 -9.88
N HIS A 70 -9.78 6.78 -9.60
CA HIS A 70 -10.99 6.98 -10.37
C HIS A 70 -12.14 7.34 -9.45
N ASN A 71 -12.89 8.37 -9.79
CA ASN A 71 -14.07 8.76 -9.04
C ASN A 71 -15.22 9.11 -9.99
N VAL A 72 -16.36 8.50 -9.77
CA VAL A 72 -17.61 8.82 -10.45
C VAL A 72 -18.56 9.43 -9.43
N SER A 73 -19.17 10.56 -9.75
CA SER A 73 -20.21 11.14 -8.94
C SER A 73 -21.42 11.54 -9.75
N VAL A 74 -22.58 11.34 -9.16
CA VAL A 74 -23.87 11.77 -9.69
C VAL A 74 -24.48 12.73 -8.70
N GLN A 75 -24.93 13.89 -9.17
CA GLN A 75 -25.63 14.87 -8.37
C GLN A 75 -26.83 15.41 -9.12
N GLY A 76 -27.87 15.73 -8.37
CA GLY A 76 -29.08 16.27 -8.93
C GLY A 76 -30.07 16.69 -7.84
N GLY A 77 -31.29 16.99 -8.22
CA GLY A 77 -32.35 17.32 -7.27
C GLY A 77 -33.69 16.93 -7.82
N LEU A 78 -34.34 15.97 -7.21
CA LEU A 78 -35.76 15.79 -7.36
C LEU A 78 -36.45 16.98 -6.66
N LYS A 79 -37.66 17.36 -7.07
CA LYS A 79 -38.41 18.55 -6.65
C LYS A 79 -37.94 19.23 -5.34
N ASN A 80 -37.94 18.46 -4.24
CA ASN A 80 -37.55 18.94 -2.89
C ASN A 80 -36.45 18.06 -2.25
N MET A 81 -35.71 17.28 -3.03
CA MET A 81 -34.70 16.37 -2.54
C MET A 81 -33.43 16.46 -3.38
N PRO A 82 -32.50 17.38 -3.04
CA PRO A 82 -31.16 17.35 -3.57
C PRO A 82 -30.44 16.07 -3.14
N TYR A 83 -29.68 15.50 -4.06
CA TYR A 83 -28.90 14.32 -3.80
C TYR A 83 -27.52 14.37 -4.43
N ARG A 84 -26.59 13.63 -3.85
CA ARG A 84 -25.29 13.32 -4.43
C ARG A 84 -24.88 11.90 -4.01
N ALA A 85 -24.48 11.12 -4.98
CA ALA A 85 -23.82 9.84 -4.78
C ALA A 85 -22.47 9.85 -5.45
N SER A 86 -21.48 9.21 -4.85
CA SER A 86 -20.18 9.01 -5.49
C SER A 86 -19.58 7.66 -5.14
N VAL A 87 -18.81 7.11 -6.08
CA VAL A 87 -18.00 5.90 -5.90
C VAL A 87 -16.62 6.21 -6.41
N GLY A 88 -15.62 5.90 -5.60
CA GLY A 88 -14.21 6.04 -5.95
C GLY A 88 -13.48 4.71 -5.82
N PHE A 89 -12.50 4.53 -6.70
CA PHE A 89 -11.54 3.43 -6.65
C PHE A 89 -10.13 4.01 -6.74
N ASN A 90 -9.29 3.61 -5.81
CA ASN A 90 -7.88 3.94 -5.79
C ASN A 90 -7.05 2.65 -5.79
N ASN A 91 -6.14 2.53 -6.75
CA ASN A 91 -5.10 1.51 -6.77
C ASN A 91 -3.76 2.22 -6.64
N SER A 92 -3.09 2.05 -5.54
CA SER A 92 -1.79 2.65 -5.24
C SER A 92 -0.72 1.58 -5.15
N ASN A 93 0.30 1.70 -5.97
CA ASN A 93 1.46 0.82 -5.96
C ASN A 93 2.68 1.54 -5.38
N GLY A 94 3.40 0.88 -4.48
CA GLY A 94 4.65 1.42 -3.93
C GLY A 94 5.85 1.15 -4.83
N ILE A 95 6.88 1.99 -4.71
CA ILE A 95 8.17 1.82 -5.42
C ILE A 95 8.98 0.64 -4.90
N VAL A 96 8.77 0.19 -3.67
CA VAL A 96 9.29 -1.09 -3.19
C VAL A 96 8.40 -2.19 -3.74
N LYS A 97 9.00 -3.18 -4.40
CA LYS A 97 8.28 -4.32 -4.98
C LYS A 97 7.36 -4.96 -3.93
N THR A 98 6.25 -5.54 -4.36
CA THR A 98 5.21 -6.21 -3.55
C THR A 98 4.30 -5.31 -2.71
N SER A 99 4.62 -4.04 -2.47
CA SER A 99 3.74 -3.12 -1.75
C SER A 99 2.64 -2.55 -2.64
N TRP A 100 1.39 -2.59 -2.17
CA TRP A 100 0.25 -2.00 -2.86
C TRP A 100 -0.92 -1.76 -1.90
N MET A 101 -1.81 -0.85 -2.30
CA MET A 101 -3.07 -0.56 -1.62
C MET A 101 -4.19 -0.47 -2.66
N ASN A 102 -5.32 -1.11 -2.35
CA ASN A 102 -6.57 -0.96 -3.09
C ASN A 102 -7.63 -0.41 -2.16
N ARG A 103 -8.26 0.70 -2.54
CA ARG A 103 -9.32 1.33 -1.77
C ARG A 103 -10.54 1.59 -2.63
N VAL A 104 -11.69 1.18 -2.12
CA VAL A 104 -13.01 1.55 -2.64
C VAL A 104 -13.68 2.45 -1.62
N ASN A 105 -14.22 3.55 -2.06
CA ASN A 105 -15.01 4.44 -1.24
C ASN A 105 -16.34 4.76 -1.93
N ALA A 106 -17.40 4.84 -1.14
CA ALA A 106 -18.69 5.29 -1.61
C ALA A 106 -19.26 6.35 -0.66
N SER A 107 -20.01 7.28 -1.19
CA SER A 107 -20.74 8.26 -0.39
C SER A 107 -22.11 8.56 -0.97
N LEU A 108 -23.06 8.79 -0.08
CA LEU A 108 -24.41 9.22 -0.41
C LEU A 108 -24.76 10.42 0.46
N ASN A 109 -25.30 11.46 -0.14
CA ASN A 109 -25.91 12.57 0.56
C ASN A 109 -27.30 12.83 -0.01
N LEU A 110 -28.28 12.88 0.87
CA LEU A 110 -29.67 13.21 0.57
C LEU A 110 -30.10 14.36 1.48
N ALA A 111 -30.75 15.35 0.92
CA ALA A 111 -31.19 16.52 1.68
C ALA A 111 -32.68 16.87 1.38
N PRO A 112 -33.63 15.96 1.70
CA PRO A 112 -35.05 16.24 1.47
C PRO A 112 -35.55 17.41 2.32
N SER A 113 -36.47 18.18 1.75
CA SER A 113 -37.15 19.29 2.38
C SER A 113 -38.64 19.11 2.22
N LEU A 114 -39.36 19.12 3.32
CA LEU A 114 -40.79 18.84 3.44
C LEU A 114 -41.50 20.06 4.06
N LEU A 115 -42.85 20.02 4.08
CA LEU A 115 -43.72 21.03 4.72
C LEU A 115 -43.33 22.46 4.27
N ASP A 116 -43.30 22.68 2.97
CA ASP A 116 -42.92 23.98 2.37
C ASP A 116 -41.58 24.53 2.90
N LYS A 117 -40.61 23.64 3.11
CA LYS A 117 -39.25 23.91 3.64
C LYS A 117 -39.20 24.18 5.15
N HIS A 118 -40.26 23.95 5.87
CA HIS A 118 -40.22 24.02 7.34
C HIS A 118 -39.46 22.82 7.95
N LEU A 119 -39.49 21.65 7.30
CA LEU A 119 -38.80 20.45 7.78
C LEU A 119 -37.72 20.04 6.80
N ASN A 120 -36.46 20.17 7.20
CA ASN A 120 -35.31 19.86 6.40
C ASN A 120 -34.52 18.72 7.02
N PHE A 121 -34.08 17.78 6.19
CA PHE A 121 -33.22 16.68 6.59
C PHE A 121 -31.89 16.76 5.84
N ASN A 122 -30.84 16.25 6.46
CA ASN A 122 -29.57 16.00 5.80
C ASN A 122 -29.06 14.62 6.24
N LEU A 123 -29.11 13.67 5.31
CA LEU A 123 -28.64 12.32 5.52
C LEU A 123 -27.33 12.16 4.75
N THR A 124 -26.25 11.81 5.44
CA THR A 124 -24.96 11.50 4.83
C THR A 124 -24.53 10.11 5.25
N GLY A 125 -24.19 9.26 4.28
CA GLY A 125 -23.56 7.97 4.50
C GLY A 125 -22.24 7.90 3.74
N LYS A 126 -21.23 7.31 4.35
CA LYS A 126 -19.93 7.03 3.72
C LYS A 126 -19.51 5.61 4.04
N PHE A 127 -18.87 5.00 3.08
CA PHE A 127 -18.28 3.68 3.17
C PHE A 127 -16.88 3.71 2.59
N MET A 128 -15.94 3.05 3.25
CA MET A 128 -14.62 2.78 2.76
C MET A 128 -14.25 1.32 3.02
N TYR A 129 -13.66 0.70 2.03
CA TYR A 129 -12.97 -0.59 2.15
C TYR A 129 -11.57 -0.45 1.56
N GLU A 130 -10.58 -0.87 2.33
CA GLU A 130 -9.18 -0.84 1.94
C GLU A 130 -8.56 -2.22 2.15
N LYS A 131 -7.74 -2.61 1.21
CA LYS A 131 -6.88 -3.79 1.29
C LYS A 131 -5.46 -3.38 0.95
N ASP A 132 -4.55 -3.61 1.89
CA ASP A 132 -3.14 -3.27 1.77
C ASP A 132 -2.27 -4.51 1.80
N ARG A 133 -1.21 -4.51 1.01
CA ARG A 133 -0.06 -5.38 1.20
C ARG A 133 1.13 -4.54 1.62
N TYR A 134 1.58 -4.74 2.86
CA TYR A 134 2.77 -4.09 3.39
C TYR A 134 4.01 -4.89 3.02
N ALA A 135 4.96 -4.26 2.34
CA ALA A 135 6.29 -4.79 2.17
C ALA A 135 7.15 -4.44 3.39
N ASP A 136 8.05 -5.34 3.78
CA ASP A 136 9.11 -5.03 4.74
C ASP A 136 10.17 -4.15 4.09
N ALA A 137 9.80 -2.89 3.81
CA ALA A 137 10.64 -1.97 3.05
C ALA A 137 11.95 -1.64 3.79
N GLY A 138 11.89 -1.44 5.11
CA GLY A 138 13.08 -1.16 5.92
C GLY A 138 14.07 -2.33 5.94
N GLY A 139 13.56 -3.54 6.17
CA GLY A 139 14.36 -4.76 6.14
C GLY A 139 14.97 -5.02 4.76
N ALA A 140 14.17 -4.90 3.69
CA ALA A 140 14.65 -5.12 2.33
C ALA A 140 15.69 -4.07 1.88
N ILE A 141 15.51 -2.79 2.22
CA ILE A 141 16.49 -1.75 1.91
C ILE A 141 17.79 -1.99 2.69
N GLY A 142 17.71 -2.24 4.00
CA GLY A 142 18.88 -2.54 4.82
C GLY A 142 19.65 -3.77 4.32
N ALA A 143 18.93 -4.82 3.96
CA ALA A 143 19.51 -6.02 3.37
C ALA A 143 20.17 -5.74 2.02
N ALA A 144 19.51 -4.98 1.13
CA ALA A 144 20.05 -4.62 -0.18
C ALA A 144 21.35 -3.80 -0.12
N LEU A 145 21.52 -3.00 0.95
CA LEU A 145 22.74 -2.23 1.18
C LEU A 145 23.89 -3.08 1.75
N SER A 146 23.56 -4.20 2.39
CA SER A 146 24.53 -5.06 3.09
C SER A 146 24.85 -6.34 2.34
N MET A 147 24.05 -6.68 1.33
CA MET A 147 24.20 -7.93 0.58
C MET A 147 25.40 -7.86 -0.35
N ASN A 148 26.15 -8.98 -0.45
CA ASN A 148 27.28 -9.12 -1.34
C ASN A 148 26.86 -8.97 -2.83
N PRO A 149 27.39 -7.99 -3.57
CA PRO A 149 27.00 -7.77 -4.96
C PRO A 149 27.52 -8.84 -5.93
N THR A 150 28.43 -9.72 -5.49
CA THR A 150 28.95 -10.81 -6.33
C THR A 150 28.07 -12.04 -6.33
N GLU A 151 26.98 -12.02 -5.54
CA GLU A 151 26.07 -13.14 -5.39
C GLU A 151 24.77 -12.94 -6.21
N PRO A 152 24.19 -14.01 -6.75
CA PRO A 152 22.95 -13.92 -7.53
C PRO A 152 21.71 -13.80 -6.62
N VAL A 153 20.59 -13.38 -7.18
CA VAL A 153 19.29 -13.35 -6.47
C VAL A 153 18.84 -14.76 -6.10
N PHE A 154 19.01 -15.71 -7.01
CA PHE A 154 18.67 -17.12 -6.81
C PHE A 154 19.96 -17.93 -6.73
N GLY A 155 20.01 -18.82 -5.73
CA GLY A 155 21.12 -19.74 -5.56
C GLY A 155 21.02 -20.96 -6.49
N GLU A 156 22.16 -21.48 -6.90
CA GLU A 156 22.24 -22.70 -7.69
C GLU A 156 22.47 -23.91 -6.80
N GLY A 157 21.70 -24.98 -7.01
CA GLY A 157 21.83 -26.25 -6.32
C GLY A 157 20.82 -26.47 -5.17
N ASP A 158 20.72 -27.74 -4.76
CA ASP A 158 19.71 -28.22 -3.81
C ASP A 158 19.83 -27.63 -2.40
N GLN A 159 21.01 -27.10 -2.05
CA GLN A 159 21.21 -26.44 -0.75
C GLN A 159 20.31 -25.24 -0.53
N TYR A 160 19.88 -24.57 -1.60
CA TYR A 160 18.99 -23.41 -1.53
C TYR A 160 17.50 -23.76 -1.46
N ALA A 161 17.16 -25.05 -1.47
CA ALA A 161 15.78 -25.47 -1.24
C ALA A 161 15.25 -24.99 0.13
N VAL A 162 16.12 -24.94 1.15
CA VAL A 162 15.78 -24.44 2.49
C VAL A 162 15.42 -22.97 2.53
N THR A 163 15.81 -22.19 1.52
CA THR A 163 15.52 -20.75 1.37
C THR A 163 14.53 -20.49 0.24
N GLY A 164 13.86 -21.53 -0.28
CA GLY A 164 12.94 -21.40 -1.40
C GLY A 164 13.61 -21.02 -2.72
N GLY A 165 14.87 -21.42 -2.91
CA GLY A 165 15.66 -21.15 -4.11
C GLY A 165 16.38 -19.80 -4.11
N TYR A 166 16.17 -18.95 -3.11
CA TYR A 166 16.90 -17.68 -3.03
C TYR A 166 18.32 -17.90 -2.50
N TYR A 167 19.28 -17.21 -3.08
CA TYR A 167 20.63 -17.18 -2.53
C TYR A 167 20.62 -16.66 -1.10
N GLN A 168 21.29 -17.36 -0.22
CA GLN A 168 21.53 -16.96 1.16
C GLN A 168 22.89 -17.48 1.60
N ASN A 169 23.59 -16.74 2.45
CA ASN A 169 24.77 -17.27 3.07
C ASN A 169 24.36 -18.43 4.00
N LEU A 170 24.85 -19.63 3.70
CA LEU A 170 24.50 -20.86 4.41
C LEU A 170 25.69 -21.33 5.26
N ILE A 171 25.39 -21.90 6.42
CA ILE A 171 26.34 -22.58 7.27
C ILE A 171 26.01 -24.07 7.19
N ASN A 172 27.02 -24.89 6.92
CA ASN A 172 26.91 -26.33 7.00
C ASN A 172 27.13 -26.76 8.46
N LYS A 173 26.13 -27.40 9.06
CA LYS A 173 26.20 -27.95 10.41
C LYS A 173 26.45 -29.45 10.37
N ALA A 174 27.38 -29.90 9.55
CA ALA A 174 27.67 -31.32 9.36
C ALA A 174 27.99 -32.07 10.67
N ASP A 175 28.43 -31.35 11.70
CA ASP A 175 28.80 -31.96 13.02
C ASP A 175 27.58 -32.13 13.94
N ASP A 176 26.41 -31.57 13.59
CA ASP A 176 25.18 -31.72 14.38
C ASP A 176 24.11 -32.49 13.60
N MET A 177 24.23 -33.77 13.59
CA MET A 177 23.31 -34.70 12.93
C MET A 177 21.94 -34.79 13.63
N THR A 178 21.77 -34.19 14.81
CA THR A 178 20.50 -34.15 15.54
C THR A 178 19.61 -33.00 15.07
N ASP A 179 20.19 -31.96 14.43
CA ASP A 179 19.44 -30.89 13.79
C ASP A 179 18.85 -31.38 12.47
N PRO A 180 17.52 -31.34 12.25
CA PRO A 180 16.90 -31.72 10.98
C PRO A 180 17.46 -30.96 9.77
N ASN A 181 18.03 -29.76 9.99
CA ASN A 181 18.64 -28.92 8.99
C ASN A 181 20.18 -28.93 9.02
N TRP A 182 20.77 -29.99 9.58
CA TRP A 182 22.21 -30.09 9.79
C TRP A 182 23.06 -29.88 8.53
N LYS A 183 22.50 -30.15 7.35
CA LYS A 183 23.22 -29.98 6.08
C LYS A 183 23.41 -28.52 5.72
N ASN A 184 22.35 -27.74 5.87
CA ASN A 184 22.36 -26.31 5.48
C ASN A 184 21.41 -25.53 6.39
N THR A 185 21.92 -24.46 6.95
CA THR A 185 21.13 -23.48 7.70
C THR A 185 21.54 -22.06 7.31
N THR A 186 20.66 -21.11 7.44
CA THR A 186 20.98 -19.71 7.13
C THR A 186 21.94 -19.14 8.18
N ASN A 187 22.95 -18.40 7.71
CA ASN A 187 23.86 -17.66 8.59
C ASN A 187 23.14 -16.42 9.14
N SER A 188 22.83 -16.42 10.41
CA SER A 188 22.15 -15.28 11.07
C SER A 188 22.99 -14.01 11.14
N ASN A 189 24.30 -14.10 10.95
CA ASN A 189 25.21 -12.95 10.93
C ASN A 189 25.36 -12.32 9.55
N ALA A 190 24.84 -12.97 8.51
CA ALA A 190 24.88 -12.46 7.15
C ALA A 190 23.56 -11.72 6.82
N ALA A 191 23.64 -10.77 5.87
CA ALA A 191 22.46 -10.11 5.33
C ALA A 191 21.50 -11.15 4.73
N GLN A 192 20.21 -10.97 4.96
CA GLN A 192 19.18 -11.78 4.30
C GLN A 192 18.99 -11.34 2.85
N ASN A 193 18.59 -12.26 1.98
CA ASN A 193 18.27 -11.92 0.61
C ASN A 193 17.08 -10.94 0.58
N PRO A 194 17.26 -9.70 0.07
CA PRO A 194 16.21 -8.68 0.13
C PRO A 194 15.02 -9.00 -0.74
N VAL A 195 15.21 -9.76 -1.83
CA VAL A 195 14.12 -10.19 -2.72
C VAL A 195 13.30 -11.29 -2.06
N ALA A 196 13.96 -12.20 -1.31
CA ALA A 196 13.27 -13.20 -0.51
C ALA A 196 12.41 -12.55 0.59
N LEU A 197 12.94 -11.54 1.29
CA LEU A 197 12.18 -10.78 2.30
C LEU A 197 10.88 -10.19 1.73
N LEU A 198 10.91 -9.67 0.50
CA LEU A 198 9.74 -9.09 -0.14
C LEU A 198 8.74 -10.13 -0.66
N ASN A 199 9.23 -11.29 -1.13
CA ASN A 199 8.38 -12.28 -1.79
C ASN A 199 7.86 -13.38 -0.87
N GLN A 200 8.65 -13.78 0.12
CA GLN A 200 8.31 -14.88 1.04
C GLN A 200 7.50 -14.41 2.25
N LYS A 201 7.56 -13.10 2.58
CA LYS A 201 6.75 -12.51 3.64
C LYS A 201 5.55 -11.79 3.03
N GLU A 202 4.36 -12.16 3.47
CA GLU A 202 3.12 -11.49 3.07
C GLU A 202 2.40 -10.95 4.30
N THR A 203 2.18 -9.63 4.31
CA THR A 203 1.41 -8.95 5.35
C THR A 203 0.27 -8.21 4.68
N ILE A 204 -0.94 -8.73 4.83
CA ILE A 204 -2.17 -8.16 4.28
C ILE A 204 -2.98 -7.54 5.41
N ALA A 205 -3.41 -6.31 5.24
CA ALA A 205 -4.37 -5.65 6.11
C ALA A 205 -5.66 -5.33 5.37
N HIS A 206 -6.76 -5.34 6.11
CA HIS A 206 -8.08 -4.95 5.64
C HIS A 206 -8.63 -3.89 6.59
N ALA A 207 -9.02 -2.75 6.06
CA ALA A 207 -9.72 -1.72 6.81
C ALA A 207 -11.13 -1.51 6.23
N ARG A 208 -12.07 -1.23 7.11
CA ARG A 208 -13.45 -0.86 6.76
C ARG A 208 -13.85 0.32 7.62
N ASP A 209 -14.46 1.29 7.00
CA ASP A 209 -15.02 2.44 7.69
C ASP A 209 -16.45 2.67 7.20
N TYR A 210 -17.35 2.81 8.14
CA TYR A 210 -18.75 3.16 7.90
C TYR A 210 -19.05 4.39 8.74
N SER A 211 -19.43 5.47 8.10
CA SER A 211 -19.86 6.65 8.84
C SER A 211 -21.16 7.19 8.30
N GLY A 212 -22.00 7.65 9.21
CA GLY A 212 -23.30 8.22 8.89
C GLY A 212 -23.60 9.42 9.75
N ASN A 213 -24.28 10.38 9.16
CA ASN A 213 -24.82 11.53 9.87
C ASN A 213 -26.25 11.78 9.43
N PHE A 214 -27.12 12.00 10.39
CA PHE A 214 -28.50 12.36 10.19
C PHE A 214 -28.76 13.66 10.95
N GLU A 215 -29.22 14.68 10.21
CA GLU A 215 -29.60 15.97 10.75
C GLU A 215 -31.04 16.26 10.40
N VAL A 216 -31.75 16.84 11.33
CA VAL A 216 -33.11 17.36 11.14
C VAL A 216 -33.17 18.81 11.63
N ASP A 217 -33.76 19.67 10.84
CA ASP A 217 -34.00 21.06 11.16
C ASP A 217 -35.49 21.36 10.91
N TYR A 218 -36.19 21.78 11.94
CA TYR A 218 -37.59 22.15 11.87
C TYR A 218 -37.79 23.62 12.22
N LYS A 219 -38.28 24.38 11.26
CA LYS A 219 -38.75 25.75 11.39
C LYS A 219 -40.15 25.79 11.95
N ILE A 220 -40.38 26.47 13.06
CA ILE A 220 -41.70 26.52 13.71
C ILE A 220 -42.61 27.44 12.88
N HIS A 221 -43.76 26.91 12.48
CA HIS A 221 -44.78 27.69 11.78
C HIS A 221 -45.25 28.87 12.61
N GLY A 222 -45.26 30.06 12.05
CA GLY A 222 -45.61 31.30 12.72
C GLY A 222 -44.51 31.94 13.56
N PHE A 223 -43.36 31.26 13.71
CA PHE A 223 -42.17 31.77 14.37
C PHE A 223 -40.96 31.34 13.53
N GLU A 224 -40.86 31.88 12.31
CA GLU A 224 -39.93 31.47 11.27
C GLU A 224 -38.45 31.59 11.69
N ASP A 225 -38.14 32.46 12.68
CA ASP A 225 -36.78 32.61 13.22
C ASP A 225 -36.44 31.56 14.29
N LEU A 226 -37.41 30.76 14.71
CA LEU A 226 -37.17 29.71 15.71
C LEU A 226 -37.07 28.35 15.03
N HIS A 227 -35.89 27.72 15.21
CA HIS A 227 -35.54 26.43 14.66
C HIS A 227 -35.29 25.41 15.76
N LEU A 228 -35.82 24.20 15.58
CA LEU A 228 -35.41 23.01 16.33
C LEU A 228 -34.46 22.18 15.50
N HIS A 229 -33.24 22.06 15.95
CA HIS A 229 -32.19 21.30 15.24
C HIS A 229 -31.78 20.09 16.08
N ALA A 230 -31.66 18.94 15.42
CA ALA A 230 -31.10 17.72 16.01
C ALA A 230 -30.12 17.08 15.03
N SER A 231 -29.03 16.55 15.55
CA SER A 231 -27.98 15.83 14.76
C SER A 231 -27.59 14.56 15.47
N LEU A 232 -27.51 13.47 14.71
CA LEU A 232 -27.04 12.16 15.14
C LEU A 232 -25.99 11.66 14.18
N GLY A 233 -24.78 11.36 14.69
CA GLY A 233 -23.68 10.79 13.92
C GLY A 233 -23.23 9.46 14.50
N ALA A 234 -22.82 8.54 13.63
CA ALA A 234 -22.21 7.28 13.99
C ALA A 234 -21.04 6.95 13.06
N GLN A 235 -20.02 6.31 13.62
CA GLN A 235 -18.87 5.78 12.88
C GLN A 235 -18.48 4.43 13.47
N TYR A 236 -18.14 3.51 12.58
CA TYR A 236 -17.65 2.16 12.91
C TYR A 236 -16.45 1.83 12.04
#